data_5b39879f6062fb15c8bcf8ccf7b35e70
#
_entry.id   5b39879f6062fb15c8bcf8ccf7b35e70
#
_cell.length_a   1.000
_cell.length_b   1.000
_cell.length_c   1.000
_cell.angle_alpha   90.00
_cell.angle_beta   90.00
_cell.angle_gamma   90.00
#
_symmetry.space_group_name_H-M   'P 1'
#
loop_
_entity.id
_entity.type
_entity.pdbx_description
1 polymer ?
#
loop_
_entity_poly.entity_id
_entity_poly.type
_entity_poly.pdbx_seq_one_letter_code
_entity_poly.pdbx_strand_id
1 'polypeptide(L)'
;MEGLKRTGCCFHVNLERSFRKFSSSTLSKSSTIRSWKKLSSRKDAAQGKESPVVCFGEILIDFVPNESGVSLAESSGFKKAPGGAPANVAVGIARLGGHSAFIGKVGEDEFGYMLADVLKENKVDNSGLCFDPNARTALSFVTLRPDGEREFMFYRNPSADMLLSETEIHEALIRKASIFHYGSISLIEEPCKSAHLAGMDIAKKAGCILSYDPNLRLALWPSAEAARNSIMDIWNQADIIKVSEEEVKFLIGSDDPIDNEVLLMKLFHSNLKLLLVTEGSAGCRYYTQMFQGRVPGFKVNAVDTTGAGDAFMAGFLKKLAGDPSLYRHEKKLKDALLFANACGAITVTEKGAIPALPTKEAVLEILSRAST
;
A
#
# COMPACT_ATOMS: atom_id res chain seq x y z
N MET A 1 3.58 41.58 51.82
CA MET A 1 4.06 42.48 50.75
C MET A 1 4.23 41.62 49.53
N GLU A 2 3.28 41.78 48.67
CA GLU A 2 3.27 42.01 47.23
C GLU A 2 3.89 40.84 46.45
N GLY A 3 3.26 40.06 45.67
CA GLY A 3 2.10 40.36 44.80
C GLY A 3 2.59 40.48 43.34
N LEU A 4 2.62 39.36 42.56
CA LEU A 4 2.71 39.44 41.10
C LEU A 4 1.80 38.38 40.47
N LYS A 5 0.68 38.90 40.00
CA LYS A 5 -0.31 38.19 39.17
C LYS A 5 0.31 37.86 37.79
N ARG A 6 0.23 36.62 37.37
CA ARG A 6 0.37 36.24 35.95
C ARG A 6 -1.01 36.03 35.35
N THR A 7 -1.35 36.91 34.45
CA THR A 7 -2.52 36.81 33.57
C THR A 7 -2.30 35.72 32.54
N GLY A 8 -3.06 34.64 32.68
CA GLY A 8 -3.20 33.61 31.65
C GLY A 8 -4.24 34.04 30.62
N CYS A 9 -3.83 34.16 29.37
CA CYS A 9 -4.72 34.39 28.26
C CYS A 9 -5.22 33.02 27.75
N CYS A 10 -6.42 32.61 28.16
CA CYS A 10 -7.15 31.50 27.59
C CYS A 10 -7.72 31.91 26.24
N PHE A 11 -7.18 31.39 25.16
CA PHE A 11 -7.89 31.32 23.88
C PHE A 11 -8.79 30.08 23.89
N HIS A 12 -10.04 30.26 24.25
CA HIS A 12 -11.13 29.33 23.96
C HIS A 12 -11.51 29.50 22.50
N VAL A 13 -11.13 28.53 21.65
CA VAL A 13 -11.73 28.40 20.33
C VAL A 13 -12.99 27.57 20.49
N ASN A 14 -14.13 28.21 20.38
CA ASN A 14 -15.46 27.60 20.33
C ASN A 14 -15.59 26.81 19.03
N LEU A 15 -15.55 25.49 19.11
CA LEU A 15 -15.89 24.54 18.06
C LEU A 15 -17.22 23.84 18.38
N GLU A 16 -18.24 24.64 18.63
CA GLU A 16 -19.61 24.15 18.62
C GLU A 16 -20.36 24.82 17.47
N ARG A 17 -20.60 24.03 16.39
CA ARG A 17 -21.79 24.06 15.51
C ARG A 17 -21.49 23.39 14.19
N SER A 18 -21.92 22.15 14.07
CA SER A 18 -22.61 21.58 12.90
C SER A 18 -22.54 20.06 12.85
N PHE A 19 -23.02 19.36 13.85
CA PHE A 19 -23.42 17.97 13.69
C PHE A 19 -24.94 17.89 13.53
N ARG A 20 -25.43 17.97 12.30
CA ARG A 20 -26.80 17.55 11.99
C ARG A 20 -26.84 16.02 11.91
N LYS A 21 -27.69 15.43 12.76
CA LYS A 21 -28.13 14.03 12.69
C LYS A 21 -28.67 13.75 11.30
N PHE A 22 -28.04 12.84 10.56
CA PHE A 22 -28.65 12.25 9.37
C PHE A 22 -29.14 10.84 9.69
N SER A 23 -30.44 10.66 9.57
CA SER A 23 -31.14 9.41 9.67
C SER A 23 -30.74 8.47 8.50
N SER A 24 -30.64 7.19 8.83
CA SER A 24 -30.45 6.09 7.87
C SER A 24 -31.51 6.12 6.77
N SER A 25 -31.12 6.45 5.53
CA SER A 25 -31.92 6.19 4.34
C SER A 25 -31.36 4.97 3.63
N THR A 26 -32.16 3.94 3.54
CA THR A 26 -31.96 2.74 2.69
C THR A 26 -31.85 3.17 1.23
N LEU A 27 -30.65 3.20 0.68
CA LEU A 27 -30.40 3.44 -0.74
C LEU A 27 -30.57 2.14 -1.52
N SER A 28 -31.47 2.17 -2.52
CA SER A 28 -31.78 1.05 -3.38
C SER A 28 -30.56 0.57 -4.18
N LYS A 29 -30.28 -0.73 -4.10
CA LYS A 29 -29.13 -1.42 -4.72
C LYS A 29 -29.08 -1.37 -6.26
N SER A 30 -30.13 -0.87 -6.94
CA SER A 30 -30.26 -1.01 -8.40
C SER A 30 -29.63 0.10 -9.25
N SER A 31 -29.31 1.27 -8.67
CA SER A 31 -28.79 2.40 -9.44
C SER A 31 -27.26 2.37 -9.69
N THR A 32 -26.52 1.68 -8.85
CA THR A 32 -25.04 1.63 -8.91
C THR A 32 -24.54 0.80 -10.10
N ILE A 33 -25.21 -0.29 -10.43
CA ILE A 33 -24.78 -1.27 -11.46
C ILE A 33 -24.96 -0.75 -12.89
N ARG A 34 -26.03 0.01 -13.15
CA ARG A 34 -26.25 0.62 -14.48
C ARG A 34 -25.19 1.65 -14.83
N SER A 35 -24.56 2.26 -13.81
CA SER A 35 -23.45 3.19 -13.96
C SER A 35 -22.18 2.50 -14.46
N TRP A 36 -21.87 1.28 -13.99
CA TRP A 36 -20.66 0.55 -14.36
C TRP A 36 -20.65 0.12 -15.84
N LYS A 37 -21.75 -0.41 -16.36
CA LYS A 37 -21.86 -0.81 -17.77
C LYS A 37 -21.81 0.39 -18.74
N LYS A 38 -22.27 1.57 -18.31
CA LYS A 38 -22.23 2.80 -19.12
C LYS A 38 -20.89 3.54 -19.06
N LEU A 39 -20.10 3.39 -17.96
CA LEU A 39 -18.75 3.97 -17.86
C LEU A 39 -17.70 3.18 -18.65
N SER A 40 -17.81 1.85 -18.73
CA SER A 40 -16.84 1.03 -19.49
C SER A 40 -16.93 1.26 -21.00
N SER A 41 -18.08 1.61 -21.56
CA SER A 41 -18.29 1.72 -23.01
C SER A 41 -18.04 3.14 -23.60
N ARG A 42 -17.77 4.15 -22.78
CA ARG A 42 -17.61 5.54 -23.25
C ARG A 42 -16.21 6.15 -23.09
N LYS A 43 -15.23 5.43 -22.53
CA LYS A 43 -13.87 5.95 -22.29
C LYS A 43 -12.75 5.30 -23.10
N ASP A 44 -13.04 4.39 -24.01
CA ASP A 44 -12.02 3.81 -24.89
C ASP A 44 -11.63 4.73 -26.07
N ALA A 45 -12.17 5.95 -26.15
CA ALA A 45 -12.01 6.84 -27.32
C ALA A 45 -11.17 8.11 -27.07
N ALA A 46 -10.45 8.24 -25.94
CA ALA A 46 -9.50 9.36 -25.74
C ALA A 46 -8.28 8.85 -24.97
N GLN A 47 -7.39 8.10 -25.63
CA GLN A 47 -6.08 7.73 -25.10
C GLN A 47 -5.10 8.91 -25.14
N GLY A 48 -5.24 9.85 -24.22
CA GLY A 48 -4.08 10.51 -23.66
C GLY A 48 -3.37 9.48 -22.76
N LYS A 49 -2.08 9.21 -23.00
CA LYS A 49 -1.29 8.24 -22.26
C LYS A 49 -1.36 8.54 -20.77
N GLU A 50 -2.05 7.67 -19.98
CA GLU A 50 -2.21 7.82 -18.53
C GLU A 50 -0.80 7.87 -17.91
N SER A 51 -0.48 8.89 -17.11
CA SER A 51 0.83 8.98 -16.45
C SER A 51 1.03 7.81 -15.50
N PRO A 52 2.23 7.20 -15.43
CA PRO A 52 2.45 5.99 -14.66
C PRO A 52 2.34 6.24 -13.15
N VAL A 53 2.03 5.17 -12.42
CA VAL A 53 2.28 5.06 -10.99
C VAL A 53 3.69 4.49 -10.82
N VAL A 54 4.59 5.23 -10.17
CA VAL A 54 5.93 4.76 -9.85
C VAL A 54 5.91 4.17 -8.45
N CYS A 55 6.30 2.91 -8.33
CA CYS A 55 6.47 2.21 -7.06
C CYS A 55 7.96 2.11 -6.72
N PHE A 56 8.34 2.54 -5.52
CA PHE A 56 9.72 2.61 -5.03
C PHE A 56 9.92 1.71 -3.82
N GLY A 57 10.94 0.88 -3.84
CA GLY A 57 11.35 0.07 -2.71
C GLY A 57 11.89 -1.31 -3.09
N GLU A 58 11.57 -2.30 -2.25
CA GLU A 58 12.09 -3.65 -2.37
C GLU A 58 11.35 -4.50 -3.40
N ILE A 59 12.11 -5.40 -4.01
CA ILE A 59 11.66 -6.59 -4.71
C ILE A 59 12.55 -7.76 -4.29
N LEU A 60 11.96 -8.92 -3.99
CA LEU A 60 12.65 -10.04 -3.36
C LEU A 60 12.04 -11.39 -3.74
N ILE A 61 12.68 -12.47 -3.29
CA ILE A 61 12.13 -13.81 -3.39
C ILE A 61 11.68 -14.30 -2.02
N ASP A 62 10.41 -14.68 -1.91
CA ASP A 62 9.88 -15.40 -0.78
C ASP A 62 10.01 -16.92 -0.99
N PHE A 63 10.60 -17.63 -0.04
CA PHE A 63 10.64 -19.07 0.02
C PHE A 63 9.59 -19.57 1.02
N VAL A 64 8.55 -20.21 0.50
CA VAL A 64 7.42 -20.72 1.30
C VAL A 64 7.57 -22.24 1.40
N PRO A 65 7.52 -22.85 2.62
CA PRO A 65 7.57 -24.30 2.77
C PRO A 65 6.50 -25.00 1.94
N ASN A 66 6.84 -26.17 1.36
CA ASN A 66 5.87 -26.99 0.67
C ASN A 66 4.81 -27.54 1.63
N GLU A 67 5.20 -27.75 2.89
CA GLU A 67 4.39 -28.30 3.97
C GLU A 67 4.01 -27.20 4.97
N SER A 68 2.76 -27.18 5.42
CA SER A 68 2.30 -26.23 6.45
C SER A 68 2.53 -26.80 7.86
N GLY A 69 2.85 -25.95 8.83
CA GLY A 69 3.00 -26.35 10.23
C GLY A 69 4.37 -26.93 10.58
N VAL A 70 5.34 -26.92 9.66
CA VAL A 70 6.72 -27.32 9.92
C VAL A 70 7.63 -26.09 10.05
N SER A 71 8.69 -26.23 10.85
CA SER A 71 9.73 -25.20 10.94
C SER A 71 10.54 -25.10 9.64
N LEU A 72 11.29 -24.03 9.46
CA LEU A 72 12.19 -23.90 8.32
C LEU A 72 13.26 -25.01 8.26
N ALA A 73 13.70 -25.48 9.42
CA ALA A 73 14.70 -26.55 9.53
C ALA A 73 14.14 -27.94 9.17
N GLU A 74 12.85 -28.15 9.41
CA GLU A 74 12.18 -29.43 9.14
C GLU A 74 11.58 -29.52 7.74
N SER A 75 11.44 -28.39 7.05
CA SER A 75 10.86 -28.36 5.71
C SER A 75 11.74 -29.11 4.72
N SER A 76 11.15 -30.09 4.01
CA SER A 76 11.82 -30.88 3.00
C SER A 76 12.10 -30.11 1.71
N GLY A 77 11.44 -28.94 1.50
CA GLY A 77 11.59 -28.10 0.33
C GLY A 77 10.75 -26.84 0.37
N PHE A 78 11.06 -25.91 -0.53
CA PHE A 78 10.44 -24.60 -0.59
C PHE A 78 9.97 -24.27 -2.01
N LYS A 79 8.81 -23.64 -2.10
CA LYS A 79 8.36 -22.98 -3.33
C LYS A 79 8.84 -21.53 -3.30
N LYS A 80 9.57 -21.09 -4.32
CA LYS A 80 9.95 -19.68 -4.48
C LYS A 80 8.79 -18.89 -5.10
N ALA A 81 8.56 -17.68 -4.59
CA ALA A 81 7.60 -16.74 -5.13
C ALA A 81 8.22 -15.33 -5.16
N PRO A 82 8.08 -14.59 -6.27
CA PRO A 82 8.47 -13.18 -6.28
C PRO A 82 7.55 -12.38 -5.37
N GLY A 83 8.14 -11.42 -4.63
CA GLY A 83 7.49 -10.59 -3.63
C GLY A 83 8.15 -9.21 -3.49
N GLY A 84 7.82 -8.51 -2.41
CA GLY A 84 8.19 -7.13 -2.17
C GLY A 84 6.99 -6.21 -2.38
N ALA A 85 6.59 -5.49 -1.31
CA ALA A 85 5.32 -4.76 -1.33
C ALA A 85 5.20 -3.74 -2.47
N PRO A 86 6.19 -2.86 -2.73
CA PRO A 86 6.09 -1.93 -3.85
C PRO A 86 6.06 -2.62 -5.22
N ALA A 87 6.78 -3.73 -5.36
CA ALA A 87 6.78 -4.52 -6.60
C ALA A 87 5.42 -5.21 -6.82
N ASN A 88 4.82 -5.76 -5.75
CA ASN A 88 3.47 -6.32 -5.79
C ASN A 88 2.45 -5.28 -6.26
N VAL A 89 2.52 -4.05 -5.73
CA VAL A 89 1.65 -2.94 -6.14
C VAL A 89 1.86 -2.60 -7.61
N ALA A 90 3.12 -2.49 -8.08
CA ALA A 90 3.41 -2.18 -9.48
C ALA A 90 2.84 -3.23 -10.44
N VAL A 91 3.06 -4.52 -10.14
CA VAL A 91 2.52 -5.65 -10.92
C VAL A 91 0.99 -5.67 -10.87
N GLY A 92 0.40 -5.46 -9.69
CA GLY A 92 -1.05 -5.41 -9.53
C GLY A 92 -1.70 -4.31 -10.39
N ILE A 93 -1.13 -3.09 -10.41
CA ILE A 93 -1.60 -2.00 -11.26
C ILE A 93 -1.56 -2.39 -12.74
N ALA A 94 -0.45 -3.00 -13.19
CA ALA A 94 -0.29 -3.41 -14.58
C ALA A 94 -1.32 -4.49 -14.98
N ARG A 95 -1.53 -5.52 -14.14
CA ARG A 95 -2.55 -6.58 -14.35
C ARG A 95 -3.98 -6.04 -14.39
N LEU A 96 -4.23 -4.95 -13.67
CA LEU A 96 -5.51 -4.25 -13.69
C LEU A 96 -5.66 -3.30 -14.91
N GLY A 97 -4.69 -3.31 -15.83
CA GLY A 97 -4.69 -2.50 -17.05
C GLY A 97 -4.31 -1.04 -16.81
N GLY A 98 -3.56 -0.74 -15.76
CA GLY A 98 -2.93 0.57 -15.51
C GLY A 98 -1.49 0.61 -16.04
N HIS A 99 -0.88 1.80 -15.98
CA HIS A 99 0.54 2.01 -16.27
C HIS A 99 1.30 2.12 -14.96
N SER A 100 2.28 1.26 -14.75
CA SER A 100 3.15 1.28 -13.58
C SER A 100 4.63 1.17 -13.95
N ALA A 101 5.47 1.69 -13.07
CA ALA A 101 6.91 1.56 -13.16
C ALA A 101 7.47 1.21 -11.78
N PHE A 102 8.64 0.59 -11.76
CA PHE A 102 9.30 0.18 -10.54
C PHE A 102 10.70 0.78 -10.46
N ILE A 103 11.03 1.30 -9.26
CA ILE A 103 12.38 1.77 -8.91
C ILE A 103 12.84 0.99 -7.68
N GLY A 104 13.99 0.34 -7.80
CA GLY A 104 14.60 -0.46 -6.74
C GLY A 104 15.91 -1.07 -7.20
N LYS A 105 16.48 -1.98 -6.40
CA LYS A 105 17.76 -2.60 -6.69
C LYS A 105 17.74 -4.09 -6.35
N VAL A 106 18.35 -4.90 -7.21
CA VAL A 106 18.54 -6.34 -7.04
C VAL A 106 20.00 -6.70 -7.24
N GLY A 107 20.41 -7.89 -6.82
CA GLY A 107 21.74 -8.39 -7.12
C GLY A 107 21.90 -8.71 -8.61
N GLU A 108 23.12 -8.59 -9.11
CA GLU A 108 23.51 -9.12 -10.42
C GLU A 108 23.68 -10.64 -10.29
N ASP A 109 22.56 -11.33 -10.06
CA ASP A 109 22.46 -12.78 -9.84
C ASP A 109 21.19 -13.35 -10.51
N GLU A 110 21.08 -14.69 -10.52
CA GLU A 110 19.97 -15.40 -11.14
C GLU A 110 18.60 -14.98 -10.60
N PHE A 111 18.50 -14.61 -9.32
CA PHE A 111 17.25 -14.14 -8.73
C PHE A 111 16.94 -12.70 -9.16
N GLY A 112 17.95 -11.84 -9.25
CA GLY A 112 17.79 -10.48 -9.75
C GLY A 112 17.30 -10.44 -11.18
N TYR A 113 17.90 -11.26 -12.05
CA TYR A 113 17.45 -11.39 -13.45
C TYR A 113 16.04 -11.96 -13.54
N MET A 114 15.72 -13.00 -12.74
CA MET A 114 14.35 -13.53 -12.68
C MET A 114 13.33 -12.47 -12.26
N LEU A 115 13.65 -11.63 -11.27
CA LEU A 115 12.74 -10.57 -10.81
C LEU A 115 12.57 -9.47 -11.87
N ALA A 116 13.62 -9.13 -12.59
CA ALA A 116 13.54 -8.19 -13.72
C ALA A 116 12.62 -8.73 -14.84
N ASP A 117 12.70 -10.01 -15.14
CA ASP A 117 11.82 -10.68 -16.11
C ASP A 117 10.37 -10.69 -15.62
N VAL A 118 10.12 -11.00 -14.34
CA VAL A 118 8.77 -10.94 -13.74
C VAL A 118 8.13 -9.57 -13.92
N LEU A 119 8.87 -8.48 -13.67
CA LEU A 119 8.37 -7.12 -13.90
C LEU A 119 8.03 -6.89 -15.38
N LYS A 120 8.93 -7.27 -16.27
CA LYS A 120 8.77 -7.11 -17.73
C LYS A 120 7.60 -7.92 -18.29
N GLU A 121 7.46 -9.20 -17.90
CA GLU A 121 6.36 -10.07 -18.30
C GLU A 121 5.00 -9.54 -17.88
N ASN A 122 4.94 -8.88 -16.70
CA ASN A 122 3.75 -8.21 -16.21
C ASN A 122 3.59 -6.77 -16.76
N LYS A 123 4.42 -6.35 -17.73
CA LYS A 123 4.34 -5.03 -18.39
C LYS A 123 4.57 -3.85 -17.44
N VAL A 124 5.32 -4.04 -16.38
CA VAL A 124 5.82 -2.96 -15.52
C VAL A 124 7.05 -2.35 -16.18
N ASP A 125 7.13 -1.03 -16.26
CA ASP A 125 8.35 -0.35 -16.68
C ASP A 125 9.42 -0.53 -15.61
N ASN A 126 10.42 -1.38 -15.91
CA ASN A 126 11.52 -1.69 -15.00
C ASN A 126 12.81 -0.93 -15.33
N SER A 127 12.73 0.16 -16.10
CA SER A 127 13.89 0.99 -16.44
C SER A 127 14.55 1.67 -15.22
N GLY A 128 13.85 1.70 -14.09
CA GLY A 128 14.37 2.15 -12.80
C GLY A 128 14.94 1.04 -11.91
N LEU A 129 15.03 -0.20 -12.40
CA LEU A 129 15.62 -1.31 -11.66
C LEU A 129 17.14 -1.33 -11.85
N CYS A 130 17.89 -1.24 -10.76
CA CYS A 130 19.34 -1.31 -10.74
C CYS A 130 19.82 -2.70 -10.38
N PHE A 131 21.04 -3.06 -10.83
CA PHE A 131 21.71 -4.30 -10.49
C PHE A 131 22.99 -4.01 -9.70
N ASP A 132 23.18 -4.71 -8.59
CA ASP A 132 24.37 -4.60 -7.76
C ASP A 132 25.31 -5.77 -8.03
N PRO A 133 26.56 -5.53 -8.46
CA PRO A 133 27.51 -6.62 -8.77
C PRO A 133 28.07 -7.30 -7.53
N ASN A 134 27.97 -6.67 -6.36
CA ASN A 134 28.63 -7.13 -5.13
C ASN A 134 27.64 -7.66 -4.09
N ALA A 135 26.41 -7.14 -4.06
CA ALA A 135 25.37 -7.57 -3.14
C ALA A 135 24.41 -8.56 -3.79
N ARG A 136 23.78 -9.41 -2.98
CA ARG A 136 22.82 -10.41 -3.43
C ARG A 136 21.40 -9.89 -3.42
N THR A 137 20.58 -10.45 -4.28
CA THR A 137 19.12 -10.24 -4.27
C THR A 137 18.55 -10.65 -2.91
N ALA A 138 17.65 -9.84 -2.37
CA ALA A 138 17.01 -10.10 -1.09
C ALA A 138 16.19 -11.40 -1.11
N LEU A 139 16.33 -12.19 -0.04
CA LEU A 139 15.56 -13.41 0.17
C LEU A 139 14.79 -13.30 1.49
N SER A 140 13.60 -13.89 1.50
CA SER A 140 12.78 -14.08 2.68
C SER A 140 12.34 -15.54 2.77
N PHE A 141 12.35 -16.10 3.98
CA PHE A 141 11.79 -17.41 4.25
C PHE A 141 10.56 -17.23 5.14
N VAL A 142 9.46 -17.83 4.73
CA VAL A 142 8.17 -17.71 5.43
C VAL A 142 7.93 -19.00 6.19
N THR A 143 7.69 -18.93 7.50
CA THR A 143 7.20 -20.06 8.30
C THR A 143 5.69 -19.95 8.42
N LEU A 144 4.98 -21.04 8.11
CA LEU A 144 3.55 -21.17 8.31
C LEU A 144 3.34 -21.90 9.65
N ARG A 145 2.99 -21.16 10.70
CA ARG A 145 2.69 -21.75 12.01
C ARG A 145 1.40 -22.57 11.98
N PRO A 146 1.25 -23.55 12.90
CA PRO A 146 0.01 -24.33 13.00
C PRO A 146 -1.25 -23.51 13.30
N ASP A 147 -1.09 -22.36 13.96
CA ASP A 147 -2.17 -21.38 14.23
C ASP A 147 -2.55 -20.51 13.04
N GLY A 148 -1.85 -20.67 11.91
CA GLY A 148 -2.04 -19.87 10.69
C GLY A 148 -1.25 -18.57 10.65
N GLU A 149 -0.54 -18.21 11.72
CA GLU A 149 0.37 -17.08 11.73
C GLU A 149 1.62 -17.35 10.90
N ARG A 150 2.24 -16.26 10.43
CA ARG A 150 3.44 -16.30 9.61
C ARG A 150 4.59 -15.64 10.32
N GLU A 151 5.71 -16.31 10.29
CA GLU A 151 6.99 -15.71 10.64
C GLU A 151 7.83 -15.54 9.39
N PHE A 152 8.58 -14.44 9.34
CA PHE A 152 9.51 -14.15 8.27
C PHE A 152 10.93 -14.18 8.81
N MET A 153 11.81 -14.89 8.13
CA MET A 153 13.25 -14.82 8.32
C MET A 153 13.87 -14.20 7.06
N PHE A 154 14.52 -13.05 7.22
CA PHE A 154 15.07 -12.29 6.12
C PHE A 154 16.58 -12.51 5.99
N TYR A 155 17.03 -12.81 4.78
CA TYR A 155 18.44 -12.85 4.42
C TYR A 155 18.82 -11.54 3.72
N ARG A 156 19.13 -10.55 4.55
CA ARG A 156 19.45 -9.17 4.16
C ARG A 156 20.60 -8.66 5.02
N ASN A 157 21.86 -8.94 4.61
CA ASN A 157 23.00 -8.54 5.46
C ASN A 157 24.23 -8.09 4.64
N PRO A 158 24.19 -6.91 4.01
CA PRO A 158 23.07 -6.25 3.38
C PRO A 158 22.64 -6.99 2.11
N SER A 159 21.37 -6.84 1.70
CA SER A 159 20.91 -7.22 0.36
C SER A 159 20.94 -6.02 -0.58
N ALA A 160 20.90 -6.27 -1.89
CA ALA A 160 21.06 -5.22 -2.90
C ALA A 160 20.00 -4.10 -2.78
N ASP A 161 18.76 -4.44 -2.43
CA ASP A 161 17.68 -3.46 -2.28
C ASP A 161 17.91 -2.42 -1.16
N MET A 162 18.75 -2.77 -0.16
CA MET A 162 19.15 -1.84 0.90
C MET A 162 20.30 -0.91 0.46
N LEU A 163 20.93 -1.18 -0.67
CA LEU A 163 22.10 -0.47 -1.20
C LEU A 163 21.78 0.46 -2.37
N LEU A 164 20.51 0.70 -2.65
CA LEU A 164 20.12 1.72 -3.64
C LEU A 164 20.57 3.10 -3.13
N SER A 165 21.35 3.81 -3.93
CA SER A 165 21.86 5.15 -3.62
C SER A 165 21.09 6.25 -4.36
N GLU A 166 21.20 7.49 -3.90
CA GLU A 166 20.56 8.65 -4.53
C GLU A 166 20.97 8.81 -6.00
N THR A 167 22.22 8.53 -6.33
CA THR A 167 22.76 8.67 -7.69
C THR A 167 22.22 7.64 -8.68
N GLU A 168 21.61 6.57 -8.18
CA GLU A 168 21.03 5.50 -8.99
C GLU A 168 19.52 5.71 -9.25
N ILE A 169 18.91 6.74 -8.63
CA ILE A 169 17.49 7.02 -8.82
C ILE A 169 17.21 7.43 -10.26
N HIS A 170 16.26 6.77 -10.90
CA HIS A 170 15.79 7.15 -12.22
C HIS A 170 14.84 8.36 -12.14
N GLU A 171 15.41 9.56 -11.95
CA GLU A 171 14.68 10.80 -11.72
C GLU A 171 13.65 11.11 -12.82
N ALA A 172 14.01 10.91 -14.09
CA ALA A 172 13.12 11.19 -15.22
C ALA A 172 11.84 10.32 -15.20
N LEU A 173 11.89 9.13 -14.61
CA LEU A 173 10.75 8.25 -14.41
C LEU A 173 9.81 8.83 -13.36
N ILE A 174 10.35 9.27 -12.22
CA ILE A 174 9.58 9.91 -11.14
C ILE A 174 8.90 11.19 -11.64
N ARG A 175 9.62 12.03 -12.38
CA ARG A 175 9.09 13.32 -12.90
C ARG A 175 7.88 13.16 -13.85
N LYS A 176 7.72 11.99 -14.47
CA LYS A 176 6.59 11.67 -15.35
C LYS A 176 5.41 11.01 -14.62
N ALA A 177 5.59 10.66 -13.36
CA ALA A 177 4.58 9.94 -12.59
C ALA A 177 3.41 10.84 -12.19
N SER A 178 2.22 10.24 -12.12
CA SER A 178 1.06 10.85 -11.46
C SER A 178 1.06 10.58 -9.96
N ILE A 179 1.59 9.42 -9.57
CA ILE A 179 1.63 8.94 -8.19
C ILE A 179 3.01 8.33 -7.94
N PHE A 180 3.61 8.65 -6.79
CA PHE A 180 4.81 8.00 -6.27
C PHE A 180 4.42 7.21 -5.03
N HIS A 181 4.51 5.87 -5.10
CA HIS A 181 4.10 4.94 -4.05
C HIS A 181 5.31 4.27 -3.42
N TYR A 182 5.33 4.18 -2.08
CA TYR A 182 6.44 3.65 -1.31
C TYR A 182 6.01 3.02 0.00
N GLY A 183 6.87 2.13 0.53
CA GLY A 183 6.75 1.49 1.83
C GLY A 183 7.71 2.07 2.88
N SER A 184 7.97 1.31 3.96
CA SER A 184 8.90 1.73 5.01
C SER A 184 10.22 0.96 5.06
N ILE A 185 10.35 -0.17 4.35
CA ILE A 185 11.55 -1.01 4.41
C ILE A 185 12.81 -0.24 3.94
N SER A 186 12.67 0.57 2.91
CA SER A 186 13.74 1.42 2.39
C SER A 186 14.18 2.57 3.33
N LEU A 187 13.49 2.75 4.47
CA LEU A 187 13.87 3.74 5.50
C LEU A 187 14.76 3.17 6.60
N ILE A 188 15.03 1.85 6.59
CA ILE A 188 15.71 1.15 7.70
C ILE A 188 17.18 1.56 7.79
N GLU A 189 17.90 1.56 6.68
CA GLU A 189 19.36 1.77 6.64
C GLU A 189 19.81 2.62 5.45
N GLU A 190 20.98 3.23 5.60
CA GLU A 190 21.68 3.90 4.50
C GLU A 190 22.39 2.89 3.59
N PRO A 191 22.55 3.20 2.29
CA PRO A 191 22.21 4.44 1.60
C PRO A 191 20.75 4.51 1.13
N CYS A 192 19.97 3.44 1.27
CA CYS A 192 18.62 3.35 0.73
C CYS A 192 17.66 4.37 1.36
N LYS A 193 17.84 4.71 2.64
CA LYS A 193 17.05 5.75 3.31
C LYS A 193 17.22 7.11 2.63
N SER A 194 18.46 7.54 2.38
CA SER A 194 18.74 8.78 1.65
C SER A 194 18.14 8.76 0.23
N ALA A 195 18.28 7.64 -0.49
CA ALA A 195 17.67 7.47 -1.80
C ALA A 195 16.12 7.59 -1.74
N HIS A 196 15.48 6.99 -0.75
CA HIS A 196 14.04 7.11 -0.54
C HIS A 196 13.62 8.58 -0.37
N LEU A 197 14.27 9.30 0.55
CA LEU A 197 13.96 10.71 0.81
C LEU A 197 14.18 11.59 -0.41
N ALA A 198 15.25 11.36 -1.18
CA ALA A 198 15.51 12.04 -2.44
C ALA A 198 14.41 11.75 -3.48
N GLY A 199 13.99 10.49 -3.62
CA GLY A 199 12.88 10.10 -4.51
C GLY A 199 11.57 10.81 -4.15
N MET A 200 11.24 10.90 -2.87
CA MET A 200 10.07 11.64 -2.38
C MET A 200 10.16 13.14 -2.71
N ASP A 201 11.33 13.76 -2.54
CA ASP A 201 11.54 15.17 -2.84
C ASP A 201 11.39 15.47 -4.35
N ILE A 202 11.95 14.60 -5.20
CA ILE A 202 11.79 14.69 -6.65
C ILE A 202 10.31 14.57 -7.03
N ALA A 203 9.59 13.59 -6.48
CA ALA A 203 8.17 13.37 -6.73
C ALA A 203 7.32 14.56 -6.29
N LYS A 204 7.58 15.10 -5.09
CA LYS A 204 6.90 16.28 -4.56
C LYS A 204 7.12 17.52 -5.44
N LYS A 205 8.36 17.77 -5.85
CA LYS A 205 8.69 18.87 -6.77
C LYS A 205 8.07 18.71 -8.16
N ALA A 206 7.84 17.48 -8.60
CA ALA A 206 7.15 17.18 -9.86
C ALA A 206 5.62 17.25 -9.75
N GLY A 207 5.06 17.43 -8.56
CA GLY A 207 3.61 17.48 -8.32
C GLY A 207 2.93 16.12 -8.30
N CYS A 208 3.67 15.02 -8.10
CA CYS A 208 3.12 13.69 -7.91
C CYS A 208 2.30 13.62 -6.62
N ILE A 209 1.29 12.76 -6.60
CA ILE A 209 0.62 12.36 -5.36
C ILE A 209 1.56 11.40 -4.63
N LEU A 210 1.91 11.69 -3.38
CA LEU A 210 2.71 10.83 -2.52
C LEU A 210 1.80 9.82 -1.82
N SER A 211 1.97 8.52 -2.10
CA SER A 211 1.19 7.41 -1.55
C SER A 211 2.06 6.52 -0.68
N TYR A 212 1.74 6.44 0.59
CA TYR A 212 2.51 5.73 1.60
C TYR A 212 1.72 4.54 2.16
N ASP A 213 2.33 3.36 2.12
CA ASP A 213 1.91 2.17 2.86
C ASP A 213 3.09 1.71 3.72
N PRO A 214 3.11 1.97 5.04
CA PRO A 214 4.22 1.55 5.89
C PRO A 214 4.59 0.10 5.73
N ASN A 215 3.60 -0.77 5.59
CA ASN A 215 3.78 -2.21 5.39
C ASN A 215 4.81 -2.78 6.36
N LEU A 216 4.60 -2.53 7.65
CA LEU A 216 5.54 -2.77 8.72
C LEU A 216 6.00 -4.23 8.78
N ARG A 217 7.30 -4.42 8.80
CA ARG A 217 7.97 -5.70 9.07
C ARG A 217 8.89 -5.53 10.26
N LEU A 218 8.31 -5.60 11.47
CA LEU A 218 9.02 -5.27 12.71
C LEU A 218 10.34 -6.05 12.87
N ALA A 219 10.39 -7.28 12.39
CA ALA A 219 11.59 -8.12 12.43
C ALA A 219 12.80 -7.55 11.64
N LEU A 220 12.58 -6.59 10.74
CA LEU A 220 13.65 -5.92 10.00
C LEU A 220 14.19 -4.69 10.70
N TRP A 221 13.50 -4.19 11.71
CA TRP A 221 13.88 -2.96 12.41
C TRP A 221 14.73 -3.25 13.62
N PRO A 222 15.69 -2.36 13.98
CA PRO A 222 16.49 -2.51 15.19
C PRO A 222 15.67 -2.56 16.48
N SER A 223 14.54 -1.84 16.50
CA SER A 223 13.56 -1.84 17.59
C SER A 223 12.20 -1.35 17.15
N ALA A 224 11.15 -1.64 17.92
CA ALA A 224 9.81 -1.13 17.70
C ALA A 224 9.76 0.41 17.73
N GLU A 225 10.55 1.04 18.58
CA GLU A 225 10.66 2.49 18.67
C GLU A 225 11.30 3.08 17.42
N ALA A 226 12.41 2.49 16.93
CA ALA A 226 13.07 2.91 15.70
C ALA A 226 12.12 2.81 14.50
N ALA A 227 11.34 1.73 14.40
CA ALA A 227 10.32 1.55 13.37
C ALA A 227 9.25 2.66 13.43
N ARG A 228 8.68 2.89 14.62
CA ARG A 228 7.63 3.90 14.81
C ARG A 228 8.16 5.30 14.45
N ASN A 229 9.33 5.68 14.95
CA ASN A 229 9.92 6.98 14.70
C ASN A 229 10.18 7.19 13.20
N SER A 230 10.84 6.25 12.53
CA SER A 230 11.14 6.36 11.10
C SER A 230 9.89 6.40 10.24
N ILE A 231 8.85 5.64 10.58
CA ILE A 231 7.56 5.69 9.88
C ILE A 231 6.90 7.06 10.06
N MET A 232 6.91 7.61 11.27
CA MET A 232 6.29 8.88 11.59
C MET A 232 7.08 10.10 11.09
N ASP A 233 8.40 9.99 10.90
CA ASP A 233 9.26 11.08 10.37
C ASP A 233 8.84 11.55 8.97
N ILE A 234 8.35 10.65 8.13
CA ILE A 234 7.87 10.99 6.78
C ILE A 234 6.35 11.05 6.68
N TRP A 235 5.62 10.74 7.76
CA TRP A 235 4.16 10.64 7.78
C TRP A 235 3.47 11.88 7.21
N ASN A 236 3.88 13.05 7.68
CA ASN A 236 3.29 14.34 7.30
C ASN A 236 3.63 14.79 5.86
N GLN A 237 4.43 14.03 5.14
CA GLN A 237 4.78 14.32 3.76
C GLN A 237 3.86 13.61 2.75
N ALA A 238 3.15 12.56 3.19
CA ALA A 238 2.27 11.80 2.32
C ALA A 238 0.93 12.49 2.09
N ASP A 239 0.42 12.34 0.88
CA ASP A 239 -0.93 12.79 0.49
C ASP A 239 -1.99 11.72 0.80
N ILE A 240 -1.61 10.46 0.66
CA ILE A 240 -2.45 9.29 0.88
C ILE A 240 -1.66 8.30 1.71
N ILE A 241 -2.29 7.84 2.79
CA ILE A 241 -1.71 6.81 3.64
C ILE A 241 -2.69 5.64 3.75
N LYS A 242 -2.16 4.43 3.63
CA LYS A 242 -2.90 3.20 3.97
C LYS A 242 -2.17 2.48 5.09
N VAL A 243 -2.91 2.05 6.08
CA VAL A 243 -2.43 1.20 7.18
C VAL A 243 -3.38 0.05 7.42
N SER A 244 -2.92 -1.04 8.01
CA SER A 244 -3.77 -2.07 8.57
C SER A 244 -4.24 -1.69 9.98
N GLU A 245 -5.25 -2.39 10.49
CA GLU A 245 -5.72 -2.18 11.88
C GLU A 245 -4.60 -2.48 12.90
N GLU A 246 -3.77 -3.50 12.63
CA GLU A 246 -2.62 -3.86 13.46
C GLU A 246 -1.54 -2.75 13.44
N GLU A 247 -1.29 -2.17 12.26
CA GLU A 247 -0.36 -1.04 12.14
C GLU A 247 -0.88 0.20 12.87
N VAL A 248 -2.19 0.46 12.85
CA VAL A 248 -2.80 1.54 13.64
C VAL A 248 -2.53 1.33 15.13
N LYS A 249 -2.76 0.13 15.66
CA LYS A 249 -2.46 -0.20 17.06
C LYS A 249 -1.00 0.01 17.40
N PHE A 250 -0.12 -0.48 16.55
CA PHE A 250 1.33 -0.29 16.71
C PHE A 250 1.74 1.18 16.72
N LEU A 251 1.26 1.99 15.77
CA LEU A 251 1.64 3.40 15.64
C LEU A 251 1.10 4.26 16.78
N ILE A 252 -0.11 3.98 17.26
CA ILE A 252 -0.74 4.69 18.37
C ILE A 252 -0.20 4.22 19.73
N GLY A 253 0.33 3.00 19.79
CA GLY A 253 0.83 2.38 21.03
C GLY A 253 -0.31 1.93 21.96
N SER A 254 -1.37 1.37 21.42
CA SER A 254 -2.51 0.84 22.16
C SER A 254 -2.91 -0.54 21.61
N ASP A 255 -3.18 -1.47 22.51
CA ASP A 255 -3.69 -2.81 22.18
C ASP A 255 -5.23 -2.84 22.11
N ASP A 256 -5.89 -1.81 22.64
CA ASP A 256 -7.34 -1.70 22.62
C ASP A 256 -7.89 -1.33 21.24
N PRO A 257 -9.15 -1.66 20.94
CA PRO A 257 -9.83 -1.13 19.76
C PRO A 257 -9.79 0.39 19.74
N ILE A 258 -9.22 0.95 18.67
CA ILE A 258 -9.02 2.38 18.54
C ILE A 258 -10.25 3.00 17.90
N ASP A 259 -10.91 3.91 18.61
CA ASP A 259 -12.02 4.67 18.06
C ASP A 259 -11.57 5.67 16.97
N ASN A 260 -12.53 6.17 16.20
CA ASN A 260 -12.25 7.06 15.10
C ASN A 260 -11.68 8.42 15.55
N GLU A 261 -12.02 8.91 16.74
CA GLU A 261 -11.56 10.21 17.24
C GLU A 261 -10.08 10.14 17.61
N VAL A 262 -9.67 9.09 18.33
CA VAL A 262 -8.27 8.85 18.69
C VAL A 262 -7.42 8.63 17.42
N LEU A 263 -7.93 7.85 16.48
CA LEU A 263 -7.25 7.62 15.20
C LEU A 263 -7.02 8.92 14.44
N LEU A 264 -8.07 9.74 14.29
CA LEU A 264 -7.97 11.01 13.58
C LEU A 264 -7.03 11.98 14.30
N MET A 265 -7.09 12.06 15.62
CA MET A 265 -6.23 12.95 16.41
C MET A 265 -4.74 12.58 16.26
N LYS A 266 -4.42 11.29 16.18
CA LYS A 266 -3.04 10.79 16.18
C LYS A 266 -2.44 10.65 14.78
N LEU A 267 -3.24 10.25 13.78
CA LEU A 267 -2.76 9.84 12.48
C LEU A 267 -3.21 10.74 11.32
N PHE A 268 -4.26 11.56 11.49
CA PHE A 268 -4.74 12.43 10.41
C PHE A 268 -4.14 13.84 10.52
N HIS A 269 -3.33 14.24 9.54
CA HIS A 269 -2.73 15.59 9.50
C HIS A 269 -3.36 16.47 8.40
N SER A 270 -3.14 17.79 8.49
CA SER A 270 -3.77 18.77 7.60
C SER A 270 -3.46 18.61 6.12
N ASN A 271 -2.30 18.08 5.77
CA ASN A 271 -1.90 17.84 4.37
C ASN A 271 -2.43 16.52 3.81
N LEU A 272 -2.93 15.61 4.67
CA LEU A 272 -3.41 14.31 4.26
C LEU A 272 -4.72 14.44 3.49
N LYS A 273 -4.77 13.92 2.29
CA LYS A 273 -5.96 13.90 1.44
C LYS A 273 -6.87 12.72 1.76
N LEU A 274 -6.25 11.59 2.13
CA LEU A 274 -6.96 10.34 2.40
C LEU A 274 -6.13 9.43 3.33
N LEU A 275 -6.75 8.99 4.43
CA LEU A 275 -6.27 7.90 5.26
C LEU A 275 -7.17 6.68 5.03
N LEU A 276 -6.55 5.54 4.74
CA LEU A 276 -7.21 4.24 4.57
C LEU A 276 -6.77 3.30 5.68
N VAL A 277 -7.71 2.62 6.30
CA VAL A 277 -7.45 1.58 7.29
C VAL A 277 -8.07 0.28 6.80
N THR A 278 -7.25 -0.71 6.46
CA THR A 278 -7.72 -2.03 6.04
C THR A 278 -8.00 -2.92 7.26
N GLU A 279 -9.11 -3.66 7.21
CA GLU A 279 -9.64 -4.48 8.31
C GLU A 279 -9.88 -5.93 7.86
N GLY A 280 -8.98 -6.46 7.02
CA GLY A 280 -9.08 -7.81 6.48
C GLY A 280 -10.42 -8.07 5.78
N SER A 281 -11.11 -9.14 6.16
CA SER A 281 -12.40 -9.53 5.59
C SER A 281 -13.54 -8.54 5.87
N ALA A 282 -13.39 -7.65 6.86
CA ALA A 282 -14.36 -6.59 7.14
C ALA A 282 -14.31 -5.44 6.12
N GLY A 283 -13.23 -5.35 5.35
CA GLY A 283 -13.05 -4.33 4.31
C GLY A 283 -12.13 -3.20 4.73
N CYS A 284 -12.56 -1.95 4.59
CA CYS A 284 -11.72 -0.82 4.95
C CYS A 284 -12.53 0.38 5.46
N ARG A 285 -11.90 1.16 6.34
CA ARG A 285 -12.33 2.52 6.70
C ARG A 285 -11.59 3.55 5.86
N TYR A 286 -12.21 4.68 5.63
CA TYR A 286 -11.61 5.81 4.94
C TYR A 286 -11.93 7.11 5.64
N TYR A 287 -10.96 8.03 5.64
CA TYR A 287 -11.03 9.34 6.27
C TYR A 287 -10.47 10.40 5.33
N THR A 288 -11.25 11.42 5.06
CA THR A 288 -10.87 12.62 4.30
C THR A 288 -11.13 13.85 5.16
N GLN A 289 -10.76 15.03 4.69
CA GLN A 289 -11.10 16.28 5.38
C GLN A 289 -12.62 16.58 5.37
N MET A 290 -13.40 15.95 4.48
CA MET A 290 -14.80 16.29 4.26
C MET A 290 -15.78 15.19 4.72
N PHE A 291 -15.34 13.94 4.66
CA PHE A 291 -16.18 12.78 4.97
C PHE A 291 -15.34 11.58 5.39
N GLN A 292 -15.97 10.70 6.13
CA GLN A 292 -15.40 9.43 6.56
C GLN A 292 -16.45 8.32 6.45
N GLY A 293 -15.99 7.07 6.41
CA GLY A 293 -16.91 5.95 6.36
C GLY A 293 -16.20 4.60 6.24
N ARG A 294 -16.99 3.58 5.92
CA ARG A 294 -16.53 2.19 5.75
C ARG A 294 -17.05 1.61 4.43
N VAL A 295 -16.23 0.77 3.80
CA VAL A 295 -16.61 -0.03 2.65
C VAL A 295 -16.43 -1.50 3.02
N PRO A 296 -17.48 -2.34 2.93
CA PRO A 296 -17.40 -3.74 3.32
C PRO A 296 -16.45 -4.52 2.42
N GLY A 297 -15.82 -5.55 2.99
CA GLY A 297 -15.02 -6.52 2.25
C GLY A 297 -15.86 -7.60 1.59
N PHE A 298 -15.19 -8.57 1.00
CA PHE A 298 -15.79 -9.75 0.38
C PHE A 298 -15.47 -11.00 1.22
N LYS A 299 -16.46 -11.82 1.45
CA LYS A 299 -16.27 -13.12 2.11
C LYS A 299 -15.76 -14.12 1.08
N VAL A 300 -14.55 -14.61 1.29
CA VAL A 300 -13.89 -15.62 0.46
C VAL A 300 -13.20 -16.65 1.35
N ASN A 301 -12.88 -17.82 0.80
CA ASN A 301 -12.06 -18.81 1.48
C ASN A 301 -10.59 -18.41 1.35
N ALA A 302 -10.02 -17.85 2.40
CA ALA A 302 -8.63 -17.44 2.42
C ALA A 302 -7.70 -18.66 2.49
N VAL A 303 -6.72 -18.69 1.59
CA VAL A 303 -5.64 -19.68 1.51
C VAL A 303 -4.33 -19.06 1.99
N ASP A 304 -4.08 -17.81 1.57
CA ASP A 304 -2.84 -17.08 1.83
C ASP A 304 -3.10 -15.58 1.84
N THR A 305 -2.84 -14.91 2.96
CA THR A 305 -3.09 -13.46 3.08
C THR A 305 -1.95 -12.58 2.55
N THR A 306 -0.86 -13.19 2.04
CA THR A 306 0.29 -12.45 1.50
C THR A 306 -0.12 -11.62 0.28
N GLY A 307 0.25 -10.33 0.29
CA GLY A 307 -0.03 -9.44 -0.83
C GLY A 307 -1.45 -8.88 -0.90
N ALA A 308 -2.36 -9.23 0.04
CA ALA A 308 -3.73 -8.71 0.04
C ALA A 308 -3.78 -7.18 0.16
N GLY A 309 -2.96 -6.62 1.06
CA GLY A 309 -2.81 -5.16 1.22
C GLY A 309 -2.24 -4.50 -0.03
N ASP A 310 -1.25 -5.14 -0.65
CA ASP A 310 -0.62 -4.65 -1.88
C ASP A 310 -1.61 -4.68 -3.06
N ALA A 311 -2.41 -5.75 -3.18
CA ALA A 311 -3.48 -5.86 -4.18
C ALA A 311 -4.58 -4.80 -3.97
N PHE A 312 -4.96 -4.54 -2.71
CA PHE A 312 -5.85 -3.44 -2.36
C PHE A 312 -5.27 -2.10 -2.83
N MET A 313 -4.00 -1.81 -2.51
CA MET A 313 -3.34 -0.58 -2.94
C MET A 313 -3.22 -0.50 -4.47
N ALA A 314 -2.87 -1.58 -5.15
CA ALA A 314 -2.84 -1.62 -6.60
C ALA A 314 -4.20 -1.28 -7.23
N GLY A 315 -5.28 -1.85 -6.71
CA GLY A 315 -6.65 -1.56 -7.13
C GLY A 315 -7.05 -0.10 -6.90
N PHE A 316 -6.74 0.42 -5.74
CA PHE A 316 -7.03 1.81 -5.37
C PHE A 316 -6.21 2.79 -6.22
N LEU A 317 -4.89 2.62 -6.31
CA LEU A 317 -4.00 3.52 -7.05
C LEU A 317 -4.28 3.50 -8.56
N LYS A 318 -4.66 2.35 -9.13
CA LYS A 318 -5.13 2.27 -10.53
C LYS A 318 -6.38 3.14 -10.75
N LYS A 319 -7.33 3.17 -9.80
CA LYS A 319 -8.52 4.02 -9.89
C LYS A 319 -8.17 5.50 -9.72
N LEU A 320 -7.26 5.80 -8.79
CA LEU A 320 -6.80 7.16 -8.52
C LEU A 320 -6.03 7.74 -9.70
N ALA A 321 -5.15 6.98 -10.35
CA ALA A 321 -4.43 7.41 -11.54
C ALA A 321 -5.38 7.79 -12.69
N GLY A 322 -6.49 7.06 -12.83
CA GLY A 322 -7.53 7.38 -13.82
C GLY A 322 -8.45 8.56 -13.45
N ASP A 323 -8.57 8.91 -12.16
CA ASP A 323 -9.33 10.07 -11.65
C ASP A 323 -8.66 10.62 -10.39
N PRO A 324 -7.68 11.54 -10.51
CA PRO A 324 -6.97 12.11 -9.36
C PRO A 324 -7.84 12.88 -8.38
N SER A 325 -9.10 13.15 -8.73
CA SER A 325 -10.05 13.85 -7.88
C SER A 325 -10.99 12.91 -7.09
N LEU A 326 -10.87 11.59 -7.27
CA LEU A 326 -11.85 10.64 -6.73
C LEU A 326 -12.05 10.74 -5.21
N TYR A 327 -10.99 11.06 -4.45
CA TYR A 327 -11.03 11.22 -2.99
C TYR A 327 -11.83 12.46 -2.54
N ARG A 328 -12.20 13.37 -3.44
CA ARG A 328 -13.05 14.54 -3.16
C ARG A 328 -14.55 14.23 -3.30
N HIS A 329 -14.88 13.05 -3.83
CA HIS A 329 -16.26 12.63 -4.11
C HIS A 329 -16.54 11.30 -3.44
N GLU A 330 -17.30 11.31 -2.34
CA GLU A 330 -17.51 10.13 -1.50
C GLU A 330 -18.00 8.91 -2.28
N LYS A 331 -18.95 9.08 -3.20
CA LYS A 331 -19.47 7.98 -4.04
C LYS A 331 -18.37 7.36 -4.92
N LYS A 332 -17.56 8.19 -5.57
CA LYS A 332 -16.45 7.69 -6.41
C LYS A 332 -15.39 6.99 -5.56
N LEU A 333 -15.11 7.54 -4.37
CA LEU A 333 -14.17 6.93 -3.43
C LEU A 333 -14.69 5.56 -2.97
N LYS A 334 -15.95 5.44 -2.56
CA LYS A 334 -16.56 4.16 -2.16
C LYS A 334 -16.49 3.13 -3.30
N ASP A 335 -16.79 3.53 -4.53
CA ASP A 335 -16.70 2.66 -5.69
C ASP A 335 -15.26 2.18 -5.94
N ALA A 336 -14.26 3.07 -5.79
CA ALA A 336 -12.85 2.73 -5.93
C ALA A 336 -12.36 1.81 -4.80
N LEU A 337 -12.80 2.03 -3.56
CA LEU A 337 -12.46 1.20 -2.41
C LEU A 337 -13.15 -0.18 -2.48
N LEU A 338 -14.36 -0.26 -3.00
CA LEU A 338 -15.01 -1.55 -3.24
C LEU A 338 -14.23 -2.37 -4.29
N PHE A 339 -13.75 -1.72 -5.35
CA PHE A 339 -12.85 -2.35 -6.33
C PHE A 339 -11.54 -2.82 -5.68
N ALA A 340 -10.94 -2.00 -4.81
CA ALA A 340 -9.72 -2.33 -4.07
C ALA A 340 -9.92 -3.52 -3.11
N ASN A 341 -11.03 -3.54 -2.36
CA ASN A 341 -11.40 -4.66 -1.50
C ASN A 341 -11.57 -5.98 -2.31
N ALA A 342 -12.14 -5.90 -3.50
CA ALA A 342 -12.26 -7.06 -4.40
C ALA A 342 -10.89 -7.58 -4.86
N CYS A 343 -9.92 -6.68 -5.13
CA CYS A 343 -8.55 -7.08 -5.45
C CYS A 343 -7.91 -7.86 -4.30
N GLY A 344 -7.97 -7.33 -3.07
CA GLY A 344 -7.45 -8.02 -1.88
C GLY A 344 -8.13 -9.37 -1.63
N ALA A 345 -9.45 -9.42 -1.78
CA ALA A 345 -10.23 -10.65 -1.59
C ALA A 345 -9.86 -11.75 -2.60
N ILE A 346 -9.61 -11.43 -3.86
CA ILE A 346 -9.16 -12.42 -4.85
C ILE A 346 -7.76 -12.91 -4.50
N THR A 347 -6.85 -12.01 -4.14
CA THR A 347 -5.46 -12.36 -3.83
C THR A 347 -5.35 -13.38 -2.71
N VAL A 348 -6.19 -13.31 -1.68
CA VAL A 348 -6.11 -14.26 -0.57
C VAL A 348 -6.61 -15.68 -0.90
N THR A 349 -7.17 -15.92 -2.07
CA THR A 349 -7.67 -17.26 -2.48
C THR A 349 -6.59 -18.16 -3.07
N GLU A 350 -5.40 -17.63 -3.33
CA GLU A 350 -4.25 -18.36 -3.89
C GLU A 350 -2.98 -18.14 -3.06
N LYS A 351 -1.97 -19.00 -3.24
CA LYS A 351 -0.68 -18.91 -2.54
C LYS A 351 0.29 -17.95 -3.22
N GLY A 352 0.95 -17.10 -2.42
CA GLY A 352 1.97 -16.13 -2.84
C GLY A 352 1.36 -14.79 -3.24
N ALA A 353 2.21 -13.74 -3.27
CA ALA A 353 1.76 -12.38 -3.60
C ALA A 353 1.55 -12.21 -5.11
N ILE A 354 2.63 -12.01 -5.87
CA ILE A 354 2.55 -11.76 -7.32
C ILE A 354 1.74 -12.81 -8.08
N PRO A 355 1.88 -14.12 -7.85
CA PRO A 355 1.06 -15.12 -8.56
C PRO A 355 -0.44 -14.93 -8.38
N ALA A 356 -0.88 -14.54 -7.18
CA ALA A 356 -2.27 -14.39 -6.78
C ALA A 356 -2.92 -13.04 -7.16
N LEU A 357 -2.12 -12.06 -7.62
CA LEU A 357 -2.66 -10.74 -7.99
C LEU A 357 -3.69 -10.86 -9.13
N PRO A 358 -4.88 -10.25 -8.97
CA PRO A 358 -5.98 -10.42 -9.91
C PRO A 358 -5.78 -9.68 -11.23
N THR A 359 -6.46 -10.16 -12.28
CA THR A 359 -6.70 -9.39 -13.49
C THR A 359 -7.94 -8.50 -13.32
N LYS A 360 -8.07 -7.51 -14.21
CA LYS A 360 -9.23 -6.61 -14.23
C LYS A 360 -10.55 -7.38 -14.40
N GLU A 361 -10.54 -8.41 -15.24
CA GLU A 361 -11.70 -9.26 -15.54
C GLU A 361 -12.17 -10.02 -14.30
N ALA A 362 -11.24 -10.64 -13.55
CA ALA A 362 -11.55 -11.34 -12.31
C ALA A 362 -12.17 -10.41 -11.25
N VAL A 363 -11.66 -9.18 -11.14
CA VAL A 363 -12.23 -8.19 -10.22
C VAL A 363 -13.64 -7.77 -10.65
N LEU A 364 -13.89 -7.56 -11.94
CA LEU A 364 -15.22 -7.21 -12.43
C LEU A 364 -16.23 -8.35 -12.23
N GLU A 365 -15.77 -9.60 -12.31
CA GLU A 365 -16.62 -10.78 -12.08
C GLU A 365 -17.09 -10.85 -10.64
N ILE A 366 -16.18 -10.73 -9.64
CA ILE A 366 -16.58 -10.77 -8.22
C ILE A 366 -17.50 -9.60 -7.86
N LEU A 367 -17.27 -8.41 -8.42
CA LEU A 367 -18.16 -7.25 -8.23
C LEU A 367 -19.55 -7.47 -8.81
N SER A 368 -19.67 -8.15 -9.96
CA SER A 368 -20.95 -8.44 -10.58
C SER A 368 -21.78 -9.42 -9.74
N ARG A 369 -21.13 -10.46 -9.17
CA ARG A 369 -21.77 -11.45 -8.30
C ARG A 369 -22.27 -10.88 -6.98
N ALA A 370 -21.53 -9.94 -6.40
CA ALA A 370 -21.90 -9.29 -5.13
C ALA A 370 -23.09 -8.31 -5.29
N SER A 371 -23.49 -8.02 -6.52
CA SER A 371 -24.53 -7.07 -6.84
C SER A 371 -25.89 -7.75 -7.14
N THR A 372 -25.87 -9.08 -7.27
CA THR A 372 -27.05 -9.95 -7.36
C THR A 372 -27.46 -10.46 -5.99
#